data_fbedb517b73792667be6abba5815d75e
#
_entry.id   fbedb517b73792667be6abba5815d75e
#
_cell.length_a   1.000
_cell.length_b   1.000
_cell.length_c   1.000
_cell.angle_alpha   90.00
_cell.angle_beta   90.00
_cell.angle_gamma   90.00
#
_symmetry.space_group_name_H-M   'P 1'
#
loop_
_entity.id
_entity.type
_entity.pdbx_description
1 polymer ?
#
loop_
_entity_poly.entity_id
_entity_poly.type
_entity_poly.pdbx_seq_one_letter_code
_entity_poly.pdbx_strand_id
1 'polypeptide(L)'
;VNIRLKPLQALYFTQFLSAFADNMILFVIANLLRENGFSPAMLALVSISFFLPYVFLAPLVGPFADKHAKSIVLVIGNLIKALGVVLLFFIDQSSIMMLMLCYFTVGVGAVVYSPAKYGILPELTRNEDELFHANARIEAYTIFAILTGIGGGGAIANMTAPLISSGICLLIYLLSLGMTFFIPRMKGNASIRYGAEARRFFIDFQHLMNRPETSFALIGTGAFWMSSAVLRVAVLAWIPLALGINPESFSVSLILATTSIGIIAGAFLAPKLIPLSHFTRSLTYGFGMFLIIVLFPWTNITFVAICLLLLVGFMGGVFIIPMNTVLQDEGKRMVGSGKTIAIQNFIENLLMAVGSGIYYLITYIGISISGAIVGQGLLLLGFLLYLVKYRRRIVR
;
A
#
# COMPACT_ATOMS: atom_id res chain seq x y z
N VAL A 1 -25.71 6.19 27.07
CA VAL A 1 -24.81 7.23 26.48
C VAL A 1 -25.02 7.19 24.99
N ASN A 2 -25.77 8.17 24.42
CA ASN A 2 -25.93 8.32 22.97
C ASN A 2 -24.58 8.86 22.41
N ILE A 3 -23.69 7.98 22.03
CA ILE A 3 -22.47 8.33 21.32
C ILE A 3 -22.89 8.69 19.88
N ARG A 4 -23.17 9.96 19.62
CA ARG A 4 -23.35 10.49 18.25
C ARG A 4 -21.98 10.70 17.63
N LEU A 5 -21.40 9.68 17.04
CA LEU A 5 -20.19 9.81 16.24
C LEU A 5 -20.48 10.72 15.04
N LYS A 6 -19.64 11.76 14.82
CA LYS A 6 -19.76 12.58 13.60
C LYS A 6 -19.37 11.74 12.39
N PRO A 7 -20.04 11.87 11.22
CA PRO A 7 -19.76 11.08 10.02
C PRO A 7 -18.29 11.05 9.61
N LEU A 8 -17.59 12.18 9.67
CA LEU A 8 -16.15 12.26 9.37
C LEU A 8 -15.30 11.45 10.38
N GLN A 9 -15.67 11.46 11.67
CA GLN A 9 -14.97 10.66 12.68
C GLN A 9 -15.18 9.18 12.42
N ALA A 10 -16.41 8.77 12.09
CA ALA A 10 -16.71 7.39 11.71
C ALA A 10 -15.87 6.94 10.51
N LEU A 11 -15.74 7.80 9.48
CA LEU A 11 -14.89 7.53 8.31
C LEU A 11 -13.41 7.35 8.69
N TYR A 12 -12.87 8.19 9.57
CA TYR A 12 -11.48 8.09 10.02
C TYR A 12 -11.23 6.79 10.78
N PHE A 13 -12.13 6.40 11.69
CA PHE A 13 -12.01 5.13 12.41
C PHE A 13 -12.18 3.93 11.50
N THR A 14 -13.15 3.97 10.57
CA THR A 14 -13.32 2.94 9.54
C THR A 14 -12.02 2.76 8.73
N GLN A 15 -11.42 3.86 8.28
CA GLN A 15 -10.17 3.82 7.52
C GLN A 15 -9.01 3.26 8.35
N PHE A 16 -8.86 3.73 9.59
CA PHE A 16 -7.81 3.24 10.47
C PHE A 16 -7.92 1.71 10.69
N LEU A 17 -9.09 1.23 11.10
CA LEU A 17 -9.31 -0.19 11.38
C LEU A 17 -9.13 -1.04 10.12
N SER A 18 -9.69 -0.61 8.99
CA SER A 18 -9.58 -1.33 7.72
C SER A 18 -8.13 -1.42 7.26
N ALA A 19 -7.38 -0.30 7.27
CA ALA A 19 -5.99 -0.28 6.85
C ALA A 19 -5.07 -1.00 7.84
N PHE A 20 -5.36 -0.97 9.14
CA PHE A 20 -4.66 -1.78 10.15
C PHE A 20 -4.78 -3.27 9.82
N ALA A 21 -6.02 -3.74 9.59
CA ALA A 21 -6.29 -5.15 9.27
C ALA A 21 -5.65 -5.55 7.92
N ASP A 22 -5.66 -4.67 6.90
CA ASP A 22 -4.99 -4.90 5.62
C ASP A 22 -3.47 -5.13 5.76
N ASN A 23 -2.83 -4.49 6.77
CA ASN A 23 -1.42 -4.73 7.06
C ASN A 23 -1.19 -5.93 7.98
N MET A 24 -2.09 -6.21 8.93
CA MET A 24 -2.02 -7.36 9.82
C MET A 24 -2.17 -8.68 9.07
N ILE A 25 -3.10 -8.78 8.10
CA ILE A 25 -3.39 -10.03 7.38
C ILE A 25 -2.17 -10.58 6.63
N LEU A 26 -1.24 -9.73 6.18
CA LEU A 26 0.02 -10.16 5.56
C LEU A 26 0.84 -11.02 6.53
N PHE A 27 0.91 -10.65 7.80
CA PHE A 27 1.65 -11.40 8.82
C PHE A 27 0.92 -12.70 9.20
N VAL A 28 -0.43 -12.68 9.23
CA VAL A 28 -1.23 -13.89 9.43
C VAL A 28 -0.93 -14.90 8.33
N ILE A 29 -0.90 -14.47 7.06
CA ILE A 29 -0.57 -15.33 5.92
C ILE A 29 0.89 -15.80 5.98
N ALA A 30 1.82 -14.92 6.37
CA ALA A 30 3.22 -15.29 6.54
C ALA A 30 3.40 -16.42 7.56
N ASN A 31 2.63 -16.36 8.67
CA ASN A 31 2.66 -17.39 9.71
C ASN A 31 2.01 -18.71 9.23
N LEU A 32 0.88 -18.64 8.50
CA LEU A 32 0.26 -19.81 7.88
C LEU A 32 1.19 -20.51 6.89
N LEU A 33 1.90 -19.75 6.05
CA LEU A 33 2.88 -20.30 5.13
C LEU A 33 4.02 -21.00 5.89
N ARG A 34 4.50 -20.39 6.96
CA ARG A 34 5.59 -20.95 7.78
C ARG A 34 5.16 -22.24 8.49
N GLU A 35 3.97 -22.27 9.13
CA GLU A 35 3.46 -23.47 9.81
C GLU A 35 3.25 -24.65 8.87
N ASN A 36 2.90 -24.37 7.61
CA ASN A 36 2.73 -25.39 6.58
C ASN A 36 4.07 -25.72 5.84
N GLY A 37 5.20 -25.24 6.32
CA GLY A 37 6.53 -25.59 5.78
C GLY A 37 6.87 -24.95 4.43
N PHE A 38 6.15 -23.92 4.00
CA PHE A 38 6.46 -23.21 2.76
C PHE A 38 7.71 -22.34 2.90
N SER A 39 8.43 -22.21 1.81
CA SER A 39 9.60 -21.33 1.76
C SER A 39 9.17 -19.85 1.94
N PRO A 40 10.02 -19.00 2.52
CA PRO A 40 9.74 -17.56 2.68
C PRO A 40 9.42 -16.84 1.37
N ALA A 41 9.93 -17.34 0.23
CA ALA A 41 9.65 -16.81 -1.10
C ALA A 41 8.16 -16.87 -1.48
N MET A 42 7.41 -17.85 -0.93
CA MET A 42 5.98 -17.99 -1.20
C MET A 42 5.15 -16.81 -0.72
N LEU A 43 5.62 -16.07 0.29
CA LEU A 43 4.93 -14.86 0.73
C LEU A 43 4.87 -13.79 -0.38
N ALA A 44 5.93 -13.69 -1.20
CA ALA A 44 5.93 -12.77 -2.34
C ALA A 44 4.91 -13.21 -3.41
N LEU A 45 4.85 -14.51 -3.70
CA LEU A 45 3.86 -15.07 -4.64
C LEU A 45 2.42 -14.82 -4.16
N VAL A 46 2.15 -15.08 -2.89
CA VAL A 46 0.81 -14.82 -2.31
C VAL A 46 0.49 -13.32 -2.30
N SER A 47 1.48 -12.46 -2.05
CA SER A 47 1.29 -11.00 -2.07
C SER A 47 0.84 -10.49 -3.45
N ILE A 48 1.27 -11.11 -4.54
CA ILE A 48 0.81 -10.78 -5.90
C ILE A 48 -0.73 -10.85 -5.98
N SER A 49 -1.34 -11.85 -5.36
CA SER A 49 -2.79 -12.03 -5.40
C SER A 49 -3.57 -10.84 -4.81
N PHE A 50 -3.02 -10.14 -3.81
CA PHE A 50 -3.61 -8.92 -3.27
C PHE A 50 -3.51 -7.73 -4.24
N PHE A 51 -2.45 -7.63 -5.04
CA PHE A 51 -2.24 -6.53 -5.96
C PHE A 51 -3.04 -6.69 -7.26
N LEU A 52 -3.30 -7.93 -7.71
CA LEU A 52 -4.01 -8.21 -8.96
C LEU A 52 -5.38 -7.54 -9.08
N PRO A 53 -6.25 -7.51 -8.04
CA PRO A 53 -7.53 -6.79 -8.12
C PRO A 53 -7.38 -5.31 -8.46
N TYR A 54 -6.33 -4.64 -7.97
CA TYR A 54 -6.07 -3.23 -8.30
C TYR A 54 -5.69 -3.03 -9.78
N VAL A 55 -5.15 -4.07 -10.43
CA VAL A 55 -4.82 -4.03 -11.85
C VAL A 55 -6.06 -4.30 -12.70
N PHE A 56 -6.80 -5.38 -12.38
CA PHE A 56 -7.92 -5.81 -13.21
C PHE A 56 -9.19 -4.97 -13.01
N LEU A 57 -9.44 -4.51 -11.80
CA LEU A 57 -10.67 -3.79 -11.45
C LEU A 57 -10.52 -2.26 -11.48
N ALA A 58 -9.30 -1.72 -11.61
CA ALA A 58 -9.06 -0.26 -11.65
C ALA A 58 -10.01 0.52 -12.56
N PRO A 59 -10.28 0.07 -13.82
CA PRO A 59 -11.17 0.81 -14.72
C PRO A 59 -12.64 0.81 -14.28
N LEU A 60 -13.03 -0.09 -13.36
CA LEU A 60 -14.41 -0.33 -12.96
C LEU A 60 -14.76 0.21 -11.59
N VAL A 61 -13.80 0.21 -10.64
CA VAL A 61 -14.09 0.53 -9.23
C VAL A 61 -14.38 2.00 -8.99
N GLY A 62 -13.77 2.92 -9.75
CA GLY A 62 -14.11 4.34 -9.72
C GLY A 62 -15.57 4.59 -10.13
N PRO A 63 -15.97 4.18 -11.37
CA PRO A 63 -17.35 4.22 -11.82
C PRO A 63 -18.34 3.51 -10.91
N PHE A 64 -17.93 2.39 -10.29
CA PHE A 64 -18.75 1.69 -9.32
C PHE A 64 -19.02 2.54 -8.07
N ALA A 65 -17.98 3.17 -7.52
CA ALA A 65 -18.09 4.04 -6.35
C ALA A 65 -18.92 5.29 -6.61
N ASP A 66 -18.83 5.87 -7.83
CA ASP A 66 -19.59 7.07 -8.21
C ASP A 66 -21.04 6.76 -8.55
N LYS A 67 -21.33 5.56 -9.07
CA LYS A 67 -22.70 5.12 -9.40
C LYS A 67 -23.54 4.81 -8.17
N HIS A 68 -22.92 4.35 -7.09
CA HIS A 68 -23.60 3.91 -5.87
C HIS A 68 -23.36 4.90 -4.72
N ALA A 69 -24.17 4.81 -3.66
CA ALA A 69 -23.89 5.53 -2.43
C ALA A 69 -22.53 5.09 -1.87
N LYS A 70 -21.62 6.04 -1.70
CA LYS A 70 -20.22 5.75 -1.32
C LYS A 70 -20.12 5.04 0.03
N SER A 71 -21.04 5.35 0.98
CA SER A 71 -21.14 4.62 2.26
C SER A 71 -21.48 3.15 2.06
N ILE A 72 -22.33 2.80 1.06
CA ILE A 72 -22.63 1.40 0.73
C ILE A 72 -21.40 0.72 0.10
N VAL A 73 -20.66 1.44 -0.73
CA VAL A 73 -19.42 0.92 -1.35
C VAL A 73 -18.36 0.62 -0.29
N LEU A 74 -18.25 1.48 0.75
CA LEU A 74 -17.37 1.20 1.91
C LEU A 74 -17.81 -0.06 2.67
N VAL A 75 -19.13 -0.26 2.87
CA VAL A 75 -19.70 -1.47 3.47
C VAL A 75 -19.35 -2.70 2.63
N ILE A 76 -19.57 -2.65 1.31
CA ILE A 76 -19.27 -3.75 0.38
C ILE A 76 -17.77 -4.10 0.44
N GLY A 77 -16.89 -3.09 0.36
CA GLY A 77 -15.45 -3.30 0.44
C GLY A 77 -15.01 -3.99 1.74
N ASN A 78 -15.50 -3.53 2.88
CA ASN A 78 -15.19 -4.15 4.17
C ASN A 78 -15.80 -5.57 4.32
N LEU A 79 -16.99 -5.81 3.78
CA LEU A 79 -17.60 -7.17 3.76
C LEU A 79 -16.77 -8.14 2.93
N ILE A 80 -16.29 -7.72 1.75
CA ILE A 80 -15.45 -8.57 0.90
C ILE A 80 -14.11 -8.86 1.60
N LYS A 81 -13.50 -7.86 2.27
CA LYS A 81 -12.28 -8.08 3.08
C LYS A 81 -12.54 -9.09 4.21
N ALA A 82 -13.60 -8.89 4.97
CA ALA A 82 -14.00 -9.81 6.02
C ALA A 82 -14.23 -11.23 5.48
N LEU A 83 -14.89 -11.38 4.32
CA LEU A 83 -15.07 -12.65 3.65
C LEU A 83 -13.74 -13.32 3.33
N GLY A 84 -12.75 -12.58 2.81
CA GLY A 84 -11.41 -13.10 2.54
C GLY A 84 -10.75 -13.70 3.78
N VAL A 85 -10.95 -13.08 4.96
CA VAL A 85 -10.45 -13.63 6.24
C VAL A 85 -11.30 -14.81 6.71
N VAL A 86 -12.63 -14.75 6.56
CA VAL A 86 -13.53 -15.87 6.92
C VAL A 86 -13.17 -17.12 6.14
N LEU A 87 -12.83 -17.00 4.87
CA LEU A 87 -12.41 -18.14 4.05
C LEU A 87 -11.20 -18.87 4.66
N LEU A 88 -10.29 -18.21 5.36
CA LEU A 88 -9.14 -18.86 6.02
C LEU A 88 -9.53 -19.92 7.04
N PHE A 89 -10.75 -19.87 7.61
CA PHE A 89 -11.24 -20.85 8.57
C PHE A 89 -11.79 -22.12 7.91
N PHE A 90 -12.09 -22.08 6.61
CA PHE A 90 -12.80 -23.17 5.91
C PHE A 90 -11.97 -23.80 4.80
N ILE A 91 -10.82 -23.22 4.43
CA ILE A 91 -9.97 -23.74 3.36
C ILE A 91 -8.92 -24.69 3.91
N ASP A 92 -8.35 -25.48 3.00
CA ASP A 92 -7.10 -26.18 3.25
C ASP A 92 -5.93 -25.17 3.25
N GLN A 93 -5.46 -24.85 4.46
CA GLN A 93 -4.37 -23.90 4.67
C GLN A 93 -3.00 -24.42 4.19
N SER A 94 -2.88 -25.70 3.87
CA SER A 94 -1.71 -26.27 3.21
C SER A 94 -1.66 -26.01 1.70
N SER A 95 -2.75 -25.51 1.11
CA SER A 95 -2.85 -25.15 -0.29
C SER A 95 -2.51 -23.68 -0.51
N ILE A 96 -1.39 -23.41 -1.18
CA ILE A 96 -0.97 -22.05 -1.54
C ILE A 96 -2.01 -21.34 -2.40
N MET A 97 -2.69 -22.08 -3.30
CA MET A 97 -3.72 -21.52 -4.17
C MET A 97 -4.93 -21.03 -3.34
N MET A 98 -5.28 -21.72 -2.29
CA MET A 98 -6.38 -21.32 -1.40
C MET A 98 -5.99 -20.09 -0.57
N LEU A 99 -4.75 -20.00 -0.08
CA LEU A 99 -4.24 -18.80 0.60
C LEU A 99 -4.21 -17.61 -0.36
N MET A 100 -3.80 -17.81 -1.61
CA MET A 100 -3.85 -16.79 -2.67
C MET A 100 -5.27 -16.32 -2.94
N LEU A 101 -6.27 -17.23 -2.98
CA LEU A 101 -7.67 -16.88 -3.19
C LEU A 101 -8.22 -16.03 -2.03
N CYS A 102 -7.88 -16.38 -0.79
CA CYS A 102 -8.26 -15.59 0.38
C CYS A 102 -7.68 -14.17 0.31
N TYR A 103 -6.41 -14.06 0.03
CA TYR A 103 -5.74 -12.76 -0.03
C TYR A 103 -6.15 -11.93 -1.26
N PHE A 104 -6.44 -12.59 -2.38
CA PHE A 104 -7.07 -11.96 -3.55
C PHE A 104 -8.45 -11.37 -3.18
N THR A 105 -9.26 -12.11 -2.42
CA THR A 105 -10.57 -11.64 -1.96
C THR A 105 -10.44 -10.40 -1.07
N VAL A 106 -9.46 -10.37 -0.16
CA VAL A 106 -9.14 -9.17 0.62
C VAL A 106 -8.74 -8.01 -0.30
N GLY A 107 -7.91 -8.26 -1.31
CA GLY A 107 -7.50 -7.28 -2.33
C GLY A 107 -8.68 -6.73 -3.13
N VAL A 108 -9.66 -7.58 -3.51
CA VAL A 108 -10.91 -7.12 -4.15
C VAL A 108 -11.66 -6.15 -3.25
N GLY A 109 -11.81 -6.47 -1.97
CA GLY A 109 -12.43 -5.57 -1.00
C GLY A 109 -11.67 -4.25 -0.86
N ALA A 110 -10.34 -4.30 -0.85
CA ALA A 110 -9.49 -3.12 -0.71
C ALA A 110 -9.59 -2.18 -1.93
N VAL A 111 -9.57 -2.71 -3.15
CA VAL A 111 -9.71 -1.88 -4.37
C VAL A 111 -11.10 -1.29 -4.51
N VAL A 112 -12.16 -2.00 -4.13
CA VAL A 112 -13.55 -1.48 -4.12
C VAL A 112 -13.70 -0.36 -3.09
N TYR A 113 -13.11 -0.52 -1.91
CA TYR A 113 -13.16 0.45 -0.81
C TYR A 113 -12.44 1.77 -1.14
N SER A 114 -11.30 1.70 -1.85
CA SER A 114 -10.36 2.81 -2.03
C SER A 114 -10.99 4.07 -2.68
N PRO A 115 -11.71 4.03 -3.83
CA PRO A 115 -12.28 5.23 -4.43
C PRO A 115 -13.42 5.83 -3.60
N ALA A 116 -14.19 5.00 -2.89
CA ALA A 116 -15.27 5.48 -2.03
C ALA A 116 -14.76 6.26 -0.83
N LYS A 117 -13.63 5.85 -0.25
CA LYS A 117 -12.96 6.50 0.88
C LYS A 117 -12.64 7.98 0.61
N TYR A 118 -12.08 8.27 -0.55
CA TYR A 118 -11.76 9.65 -0.95
C TYR A 118 -12.98 10.38 -1.53
N GLY A 119 -13.78 9.68 -2.32
CA GLY A 119 -14.92 10.26 -3.00
C GLY A 119 -16.05 10.71 -2.06
N ILE A 120 -16.14 10.18 -0.84
CA ILE A 120 -17.16 10.59 0.12
C ILE A 120 -16.79 11.88 0.89
N LEU A 121 -15.51 12.26 0.93
CA LEU A 121 -15.05 13.43 1.69
C LEU A 121 -15.75 14.74 1.28
N PRO A 122 -15.89 15.08 -0.03
CA PRO A 122 -16.61 16.25 -0.46
C PRO A 122 -18.10 16.25 -0.04
N GLU A 123 -18.68 15.07 0.15
CA GLU A 123 -20.08 14.91 0.56
C GLU A 123 -20.29 15.14 2.07
N LEU A 124 -19.21 14.96 2.85
CA LEU A 124 -19.22 15.10 4.33
C LEU A 124 -18.66 16.42 4.82
N THR A 125 -18.15 17.26 3.93
CA THR A 125 -17.54 18.57 4.25
C THR A 125 -18.39 19.71 3.71
N ARG A 126 -18.30 20.89 4.35
CA ARG A 126 -19.14 22.06 4.03
C ARG A 126 -18.46 23.03 3.06
N ASN A 127 -17.13 23.06 3.05
CA ASN A 127 -16.34 23.99 2.26
C ASN A 127 -14.98 23.37 1.90
N GLU A 128 -14.23 24.04 1.04
CA GLU A 128 -12.92 23.56 0.53
C GLU A 128 -11.88 23.46 1.66
N ASP A 129 -11.90 24.34 2.65
CA ASP A 129 -10.97 24.31 3.78
C ASP A 129 -11.21 23.07 4.67
N GLU A 130 -12.49 22.78 4.98
CA GLU A 130 -12.85 21.55 5.71
C GLU A 130 -12.48 20.29 4.91
N LEU A 131 -12.67 20.31 3.59
CA LEU A 131 -12.27 19.21 2.71
C LEU A 131 -10.75 19.01 2.70
N PHE A 132 -9.98 20.09 2.65
CA PHE A 132 -8.52 20.02 2.73
C PHE A 132 -8.06 19.37 4.04
N HIS A 133 -8.61 19.82 5.17
CA HIS A 133 -8.30 19.23 6.47
C HIS A 133 -8.78 17.79 6.60
N ALA A 134 -9.92 17.43 6.02
CA ALA A 134 -10.44 16.06 6.03
C ALA A 134 -9.55 15.10 5.23
N ASN A 135 -9.07 15.52 4.05
CA ASN A 135 -8.09 14.74 3.26
C ASN A 135 -6.79 14.54 4.05
N ALA A 136 -6.23 15.59 4.65
CA ALA A 136 -5.02 15.49 5.44
C ALA A 136 -5.18 14.52 6.62
N ARG A 137 -6.34 14.54 7.30
CA ARG A 137 -6.62 13.64 8.42
C ARG A 137 -6.77 12.19 7.96
N ILE A 138 -7.45 11.91 6.85
CA ILE A 138 -7.62 10.53 6.38
C ILE A 138 -6.28 9.91 5.97
N GLU A 139 -5.37 10.71 5.39
CA GLU A 139 -4.00 10.28 5.11
C GLU A 139 -3.21 10.01 6.40
N ALA A 140 -3.31 10.89 7.41
CA ALA A 140 -2.66 10.68 8.69
C ALA A 140 -3.15 9.40 9.39
N TYR A 141 -4.46 9.13 9.40
CA TYR A 141 -5.02 7.88 9.91
C TYR A 141 -4.57 6.66 9.11
N THR A 142 -4.44 6.79 7.79
CA THR A 142 -3.93 5.71 6.92
C THR A 142 -2.48 5.38 7.25
N ILE A 143 -1.62 6.40 7.35
CA ILE A 143 -0.19 6.22 7.69
C ILE A 143 -0.05 5.61 9.09
N PHE A 144 -0.82 6.12 10.06
CA PHE A 144 -0.82 5.59 11.43
C PHE A 144 -1.32 4.14 11.49
N ALA A 145 -2.33 3.79 10.68
CA ALA A 145 -2.81 2.42 10.55
C ALA A 145 -1.77 1.48 9.94
N ILE A 146 -1.03 1.92 8.91
CA ILE A 146 0.06 1.14 8.31
C ILE A 146 1.15 0.86 9.37
N LEU A 147 1.59 1.89 10.08
CA LEU A 147 2.62 1.75 11.12
C LEU A 147 2.20 0.79 12.23
N THR A 148 0.99 1.02 12.79
CA THR A 148 0.48 0.18 13.88
C THR A 148 0.06 -1.21 13.41
N GLY A 149 -0.39 -1.36 12.15
CA GLY A 149 -0.72 -2.64 11.54
C GLY A 149 0.52 -3.51 11.29
N ILE A 150 1.63 -2.90 10.88
CA ILE A 150 2.91 -3.62 10.73
C ILE A 150 3.48 -3.97 12.11
N GLY A 151 3.61 -3.01 13.01
CA GLY A 151 4.18 -3.24 14.33
C GLY A 151 3.25 -4.04 15.24
N GLY A 152 2.07 -3.49 15.54
CA GLY A 152 1.11 -4.11 16.47
C GLY A 152 0.39 -5.32 15.86
N GLY A 153 -0.11 -5.18 14.63
CA GLY A 153 -0.79 -6.29 13.91
C GLY A 153 0.16 -7.45 13.63
N GLY A 154 1.39 -7.15 13.19
CA GLY A 154 2.42 -8.16 13.01
C GLY A 154 2.82 -8.84 14.32
N ALA A 155 2.91 -8.07 15.42
CA ALA A 155 3.16 -8.62 16.74
C ALA A 155 2.05 -9.59 17.20
N ILE A 156 0.79 -9.17 17.07
CA ILE A 156 -0.36 -10.03 17.39
C ILE A 156 -0.29 -11.34 16.57
N ALA A 157 -0.05 -11.22 15.26
CA ALA A 157 0.06 -12.38 14.39
C ALA A 157 1.22 -13.31 14.78
N ASN A 158 2.37 -12.76 15.18
CA ASN A 158 3.55 -13.56 15.57
C ASN A 158 3.42 -14.20 16.96
N MET A 159 2.67 -13.58 17.87
CA MET A 159 2.53 -14.05 19.26
C MET A 159 1.30 -14.96 19.47
N THR A 160 0.45 -15.14 18.48
CA THR A 160 -0.76 -15.95 18.57
C THR A 160 -0.83 -16.98 17.44
N ALA A 161 -1.48 -18.10 17.68
CA ALA A 161 -1.73 -19.08 16.62
C ALA A 161 -2.47 -18.43 15.44
N PRO A 162 -2.19 -18.84 14.19
CA PRO A 162 -2.79 -18.22 12.99
C PRO A 162 -4.29 -18.16 12.99
N LEU A 163 -4.96 -19.15 13.58
CA LEU A 163 -6.42 -19.16 13.72
C LEU A 163 -6.91 -18.01 14.63
N ILE A 164 -6.19 -17.76 15.74
CA ILE A 164 -6.52 -16.68 16.69
C ILE A 164 -6.26 -15.32 16.03
N SER A 165 -5.10 -15.14 15.39
CA SER A 165 -4.77 -13.91 14.70
C SER A 165 -5.71 -13.61 13.52
N SER A 166 -6.17 -14.65 12.79
CA SER A 166 -7.23 -14.51 11.79
C SER A 166 -8.54 -14.03 12.40
N GLY A 167 -8.93 -14.58 13.57
CA GLY A 167 -10.12 -14.17 14.30
C GLY A 167 -10.05 -12.72 14.77
N ILE A 168 -8.90 -12.27 15.27
CA ILE A 168 -8.67 -10.87 15.65
C ILE A 168 -8.72 -9.97 14.42
N CYS A 169 -8.09 -10.36 13.32
CA CYS A 169 -8.14 -9.61 12.04
C CYS A 169 -9.58 -9.47 11.54
N LEU A 170 -10.37 -10.56 11.57
CA LEU A 170 -11.78 -10.54 11.23
C LEU A 170 -12.57 -9.59 12.12
N LEU A 171 -12.35 -9.63 13.42
CA LEU A 171 -13.01 -8.73 14.38
C LEU A 171 -12.71 -7.25 14.04
N ILE A 172 -11.48 -6.92 13.69
CA ILE A 172 -11.09 -5.56 13.31
C ILE A 172 -11.82 -5.12 12.03
N TYR A 173 -11.94 -6.00 11.01
CA TYR A 173 -12.75 -5.69 9.82
C TYR A 173 -14.23 -5.51 10.16
N LEU A 174 -14.79 -6.34 11.04
CA LEU A 174 -16.19 -6.20 11.48
C LEU A 174 -16.42 -4.92 12.28
N LEU A 175 -15.46 -4.49 13.11
CA LEU A 175 -15.50 -3.20 13.78
C LEU A 175 -15.44 -2.04 12.78
N SER A 176 -14.54 -2.13 11.78
CA SER A 176 -14.48 -1.18 10.67
C SER A 176 -15.82 -1.10 9.93
N LEU A 177 -16.40 -2.24 9.61
CA LEU A 177 -17.73 -2.35 8.99
C LEU A 177 -18.80 -1.68 9.86
N GLY A 178 -18.79 -1.94 11.17
CA GLY A 178 -19.71 -1.33 12.13
C GLY A 178 -19.64 0.19 12.12
N MET A 179 -18.42 0.77 12.00
CA MET A 179 -18.24 2.22 11.92
C MET A 179 -18.84 2.82 10.63
N THR A 180 -18.91 2.08 9.52
CA THR A 180 -19.49 2.58 8.27
C THR A 180 -20.98 2.87 8.37
N PHE A 181 -21.71 2.24 9.28
CA PHE A 181 -23.14 2.50 9.48
C PHE A 181 -23.44 3.89 10.08
N PHE A 182 -22.46 4.54 10.66
CA PHE A 182 -22.58 5.94 11.14
C PHE A 182 -22.37 6.97 10.00
N ILE A 183 -22.04 6.52 8.80
CA ILE A 183 -21.84 7.38 7.63
C ILE A 183 -23.16 7.47 6.85
N PRO A 184 -23.68 8.68 6.58
CA PRO A 184 -24.95 8.85 5.90
C PRO A 184 -24.91 8.30 4.47
N ARG A 185 -26.06 7.79 4.02
CA ARG A 185 -26.24 7.30 2.66
C ARG A 185 -26.61 8.46 1.75
N MET A 186 -25.69 8.87 0.89
CA MET A 186 -25.95 9.86 -0.16
C MET A 186 -26.17 9.17 -1.49
N LYS A 187 -27.02 9.75 -2.36
CA LYS A 187 -27.34 9.10 -3.65
C LYS A 187 -26.15 9.16 -4.59
N GLY A 188 -25.81 8.02 -5.20
CA GLY A 188 -24.86 7.95 -6.30
C GLY A 188 -25.46 8.43 -7.62
N ASN A 189 -24.65 8.50 -8.66
CA ASN A 189 -25.05 8.93 -9.99
C ASN A 189 -25.43 7.72 -10.85
N ALA A 190 -26.73 7.41 -10.96
CA ALA A 190 -27.25 6.28 -11.73
C ALA A 190 -26.97 6.35 -13.24
N SER A 191 -26.61 7.52 -13.79
CA SER A 191 -26.36 7.71 -15.23
C SER A 191 -25.02 7.14 -15.71
N ILE A 192 -24.13 6.72 -14.80
CA ILE A 192 -22.81 6.20 -15.12
C ILE A 192 -22.91 4.88 -15.89
N ARG A 193 -22.22 4.83 -17.03
CA ARG A 193 -22.09 3.65 -17.91
C ARG A 193 -20.70 3.05 -17.78
N TYR A 194 -20.58 1.87 -17.20
CA TYR A 194 -19.29 1.22 -16.91
C TYR A 194 -18.39 1.07 -18.14
N GLY A 195 -18.92 0.64 -19.30
CA GLY A 195 -18.09 0.43 -20.49
C GLY A 195 -17.48 1.72 -21.05
N ALA A 196 -18.23 2.83 -21.00
CA ALA A 196 -17.74 4.14 -21.45
C ALA A 196 -16.63 4.65 -20.50
N GLU A 197 -16.84 4.54 -19.18
CA GLU A 197 -15.87 5.01 -18.19
C GLU A 197 -14.63 4.10 -18.15
N ALA A 198 -14.76 2.79 -18.33
CA ALA A 198 -13.62 1.89 -18.44
C ALA A 198 -12.73 2.22 -19.64
N ARG A 199 -13.34 2.51 -20.82
CA ARG A 199 -12.59 2.98 -21.99
C ARG A 199 -11.89 4.32 -21.71
N ARG A 200 -12.58 5.23 -21.03
CA ARG A 200 -12.04 6.54 -20.67
C ARG A 200 -10.85 6.44 -19.70
N PHE A 201 -10.84 5.45 -18.80
CA PHE A 201 -9.71 5.20 -17.91
C PHE A 201 -8.40 5.03 -18.68
N PHE A 202 -8.37 4.25 -19.76
CA PHE A 202 -7.15 4.05 -20.56
C PHE A 202 -6.75 5.30 -21.34
N ILE A 203 -7.72 6.11 -21.79
CA ILE A 203 -7.45 7.40 -22.43
C ILE A 203 -6.84 8.36 -21.41
N ASP A 204 -7.42 8.48 -20.22
CA ASP A 204 -6.95 9.33 -19.15
C ASP A 204 -5.54 8.88 -18.67
N PHE A 205 -5.30 7.55 -18.59
CA PHE A 205 -3.98 6.99 -18.32
C PHE A 205 -2.95 7.43 -19.37
N GLN A 206 -3.28 7.33 -20.65
CA GLN A 206 -2.39 7.73 -21.73
C GLN A 206 -2.10 9.23 -21.69
N HIS A 207 -3.10 10.07 -21.37
CA HIS A 207 -2.90 11.50 -21.20
C HIS A 207 -1.90 11.83 -20.09
N LEU A 208 -2.02 11.18 -18.91
CA LEU A 208 -1.09 11.35 -17.80
C LEU A 208 0.32 10.84 -18.15
N MET A 209 0.42 9.72 -18.87
CA MET A 209 1.72 9.17 -19.28
C MET A 209 2.42 10.00 -20.36
N ASN A 210 1.70 10.76 -21.16
CA ASN A 210 2.28 11.63 -22.21
C ASN A 210 2.84 12.94 -21.65
N ARG A 211 2.44 13.39 -20.47
CA ARG A 211 2.95 14.58 -19.81
C ARG A 211 4.22 14.21 -19.02
N PRO A 212 5.36 14.90 -19.24
CA PRO A 212 6.61 14.54 -18.57
C PRO A 212 6.52 14.56 -17.04
N GLU A 213 5.85 15.56 -16.45
CA GLU A 213 5.73 15.74 -15.00
C GLU A 213 4.91 14.61 -14.36
N THR A 214 3.73 14.33 -14.92
CA THR A 214 2.85 13.27 -14.39
C THR A 214 3.41 11.87 -14.66
N SER A 215 4.03 11.65 -15.82
CA SER A 215 4.71 10.38 -16.14
C SER A 215 5.88 10.13 -15.17
N PHE A 216 6.70 11.16 -14.92
CA PHE A 216 7.80 11.09 -13.96
C PHE A 216 7.26 10.71 -12.55
N ALA A 217 6.21 11.38 -12.12
CA ALA A 217 5.60 11.14 -10.82
C ALA A 217 4.98 9.75 -10.72
N LEU A 218 4.20 9.30 -11.72
CA LEU A 218 3.58 7.97 -11.75
C LEU A 218 4.62 6.84 -11.69
N ILE A 219 5.68 6.94 -12.48
CA ILE A 219 6.74 5.94 -12.50
C ILE A 219 7.52 5.98 -11.17
N GLY A 220 7.78 7.17 -10.64
CA GLY A 220 8.50 7.34 -9.39
C GLY A 220 7.75 6.80 -8.18
N THR A 221 6.45 7.10 -8.06
CA THR A 221 5.62 6.56 -6.97
C THR A 221 5.46 5.05 -7.10
N GLY A 222 5.28 4.53 -8.31
CA GLY A 222 5.22 3.10 -8.57
C GLY A 222 6.52 2.38 -8.21
N ALA A 223 7.68 2.94 -8.56
CA ALA A 223 9.00 2.39 -8.20
C ALA A 223 9.23 2.37 -6.68
N PHE A 224 8.77 3.42 -5.96
CA PHE A 224 8.81 3.47 -4.50
C PHE A 224 7.96 2.36 -3.88
N TRP A 225 6.68 2.24 -4.28
CA TRP A 225 5.78 1.24 -3.71
C TRP A 225 6.20 -0.18 -4.05
N MET A 226 6.69 -0.42 -5.27
CA MET A 226 7.30 -1.69 -5.66
C MET A 226 8.45 -2.06 -4.72
N SER A 227 9.39 -1.13 -4.52
CA SER A 227 10.54 -1.37 -3.64
C SER A 227 10.13 -1.57 -2.19
N SER A 228 9.16 -0.80 -1.71
CA SER A 228 8.63 -0.91 -0.34
C SER A 228 7.94 -2.27 -0.10
N ALA A 229 7.13 -2.73 -1.06
CA ALA A 229 6.42 -4.02 -0.95
C ALA A 229 7.39 -5.20 -0.96
N VAL A 230 8.33 -5.22 -1.90
CA VAL A 230 9.33 -6.30 -2.00
C VAL A 230 10.27 -6.29 -0.79
N LEU A 231 10.75 -5.11 -0.38
CA LEU A 231 11.64 -5.00 0.77
C LEU A 231 10.97 -5.51 2.05
N ARG A 232 9.68 -5.23 2.25
CA ARG A 232 8.92 -5.74 3.41
C ARG A 232 8.95 -7.27 3.47
N VAL A 233 8.65 -7.94 2.37
CA VAL A 233 8.64 -9.41 2.29
C VAL A 233 10.08 -9.96 2.45
N ALA A 234 11.04 -9.35 1.78
CA ALA A 234 12.43 -9.77 1.81
C ALA A 234 13.06 -9.63 3.19
N VAL A 235 12.81 -8.51 3.88
CA VAL A 235 13.33 -8.25 5.24
C VAL A 235 12.68 -9.18 6.26
N LEU A 236 11.38 -9.48 6.12
CA LEU A 236 10.69 -10.46 6.97
C LEU A 236 11.36 -11.84 6.91
N ALA A 237 11.80 -12.25 5.72
CA ALA A 237 12.53 -13.50 5.53
C ALA A 237 14.01 -13.39 5.92
N TRP A 238 14.63 -12.21 5.80
CA TRP A 238 16.05 -11.98 6.05
C TRP A 238 16.37 -11.90 7.55
N ILE A 239 15.52 -11.26 8.37
CA ILE A 239 15.75 -11.04 9.81
C ILE A 239 16.12 -12.35 10.54
N PRO A 240 15.34 -13.45 10.42
CA PRO A 240 15.67 -14.70 11.10
C PRO A 240 17.00 -15.29 10.65
N LEU A 241 17.30 -15.21 9.36
CA LEU A 241 18.49 -15.81 8.77
C LEU A 241 19.78 -15.05 9.08
N ALA A 242 19.73 -13.72 9.06
CA ALA A 242 20.90 -12.89 9.18
C ALA A 242 21.17 -12.43 10.63
N LEU A 243 20.10 -12.21 11.41
CA LEU A 243 20.21 -11.72 12.79
C LEU A 243 19.98 -12.82 13.85
N GLY A 244 19.62 -14.04 13.44
CA GLY A 244 19.33 -15.14 14.35
C GLY A 244 18.12 -14.91 15.28
N ILE A 245 17.23 -13.98 14.91
CA ILE A 245 16.04 -13.65 15.70
C ILE A 245 14.93 -14.65 15.37
N ASN A 246 14.28 -15.20 16.40
CA ASN A 246 13.15 -16.11 16.19
C ASN A 246 12.07 -15.42 15.33
N PRO A 247 11.62 -16.04 14.23
CA PRO A 247 10.58 -15.47 13.34
C PRO A 247 9.27 -15.10 14.05
N GLU A 248 8.96 -15.78 15.16
CA GLU A 248 7.77 -15.53 15.98
C GLU A 248 7.95 -14.38 16.97
N SER A 249 9.16 -13.86 17.07
CA SER A 249 9.45 -12.79 18.01
C SER A 249 8.75 -11.47 17.65
N PHE A 250 8.24 -10.79 18.66
CA PHE A 250 7.78 -9.41 18.57
C PHE A 250 8.82 -8.48 17.93
N SER A 251 10.11 -8.76 18.15
CA SER A 251 11.23 -7.99 17.61
C SER A 251 11.21 -7.91 16.09
N VAL A 252 10.76 -8.95 15.39
CA VAL A 252 10.68 -8.95 13.91
C VAL A 252 9.73 -7.86 13.41
N SER A 253 8.53 -7.77 14.01
CA SER A 253 7.55 -6.74 13.66
C SER A 253 8.02 -5.33 14.03
N LEU A 254 8.72 -5.18 15.16
CA LEU A 254 9.29 -3.88 15.55
C LEU A 254 10.40 -3.42 14.61
N ILE A 255 11.29 -4.32 14.20
CA ILE A 255 12.36 -4.01 13.24
C ILE A 255 11.73 -3.56 11.90
N LEU A 256 10.73 -4.27 11.41
CA LEU A 256 10.02 -3.88 10.20
C LEU A 256 9.31 -2.53 10.33
N ALA A 257 8.70 -2.26 11.48
CA ALA A 257 7.99 -0.99 11.74
C ALA A 257 8.93 0.22 11.69
N THR A 258 10.25 0.05 11.93
CA THR A 258 11.21 1.15 11.84
C THR A 258 11.28 1.78 10.45
N THR A 259 11.06 1.00 9.39
CA THR A 259 10.97 1.52 8.01
C THR A 259 9.80 2.49 7.88
N SER A 260 8.65 2.17 8.46
CA SER A 260 7.46 3.04 8.42
C SER A 260 7.68 4.32 9.23
N ILE A 261 8.38 4.24 10.37
CA ILE A 261 8.78 5.43 11.16
C ILE A 261 9.67 6.33 10.30
N GLY A 262 10.64 5.74 9.59
CA GLY A 262 11.49 6.45 8.64
C GLY A 262 10.67 7.17 7.55
N ILE A 263 9.73 6.46 6.92
CA ILE A 263 8.86 7.04 5.88
C ILE A 263 8.09 8.25 6.41
N ILE A 264 7.51 8.16 7.61
CA ILE A 264 6.79 9.27 8.25
C ILE A 264 7.70 10.46 8.49
N ALA A 265 8.89 10.24 9.05
CA ALA A 265 9.87 11.30 9.28
C ALA A 265 10.32 11.96 7.97
N GLY A 266 10.60 11.16 6.95
CA GLY A 266 10.95 11.65 5.61
C GLY A 266 9.84 12.45 4.96
N ALA A 267 8.60 11.93 5.03
CA ALA A 267 7.42 12.61 4.48
C ALA A 267 7.17 13.98 5.15
N PHE A 268 7.32 14.04 6.48
CA PHE A 268 7.17 15.29 7.23
C PHE A 268 8.23 16.34 6.89
N LEU A 269 9.46 15.90 6.63
CA LEU A 269 10.57 16.79 6.29
C LEU A 269 10.68 17.10 4.80
N ALA A 270 10.06 16.31 3.93
CA ALA A 270 10.12 16.47 2.47
C ALA A 270 9.84 17.91 1.99
N PRO A 271 8.78 18.62 2.46
CA PRO A 271 8.51 19.99 1.99
C PRO A 271 9.61 20.99 2.35
N LYS A 272 10.38 20.74 3.43
CA LYS A 272 11.51 21.58 3.83
C LYS A 272 12.77 21.27 3.03
N LEU A 273 12.95 20.02 2.62
CA LEU A 273 14.13 19.54 1.91
C LEU A 273 14.04 19.74 0.39
N ILE A 274 12.82 19.66 -0.17
CA ILE A 274 12.58 19.73 -1.61
C ILE A 274 11.43 20.70 -1.89
N PRO A 275 11.73 21.93 -2.37
CA PRO A 275 10.70 22.81 -2.90
C PRO A 275 9.96 22.16 -4.07
N LEU A 276 8.65 22.33 -4.16
CA LEU A 276 7.81 21.68 -5.17
C LEU A 276 8.22 22.06 -6.61
N SER A 277 8.70 23.29 -6.80
CA SER A 277 9.28 23.75 -8.10
C SER A 277 10.48 22.94 -8.57
N HIS A 278 11.14 22.22 -7.67
CA HIS A 278 12.30 21.38 -7.95
C HIS A 278 12.06 19.91 -7.55
N PHE A 279 10.82 19.43 -7.68
CA PHE A 279 10.42 18.09 -7.26
C PHE A 279 11.30 16.97 -7.82
N THR A 280 11.91 17.18 -9.01
CA THR A 280 12.83 16.21 -9.61
C THR A 280 14.11 15.99 -8.79
N ARG A 281 14.44 16.89 -7.83
CA ARG A 281 15.57 16.69 -6.89
C ARG A 281 15.31 15.52 -5.91
N SER A 282 14.07 15.07 -5.78
CA SER A 282 13.73 13.86 -5.02
C SER A 282 14.50 12.61 -5.48
N LEU A 283 14.93 12.58 -6.76
CA LEU A 283 15.79 11.51 -7.28
C LEU A 283 17.06 11.28 -6.44
N THR A 284 17.64 12.32 -5.85
CA THR A 284 18.81 12.17 -4.97
C THR A 284 18.52 11.26 -3.79
N TYR A 285 17.31 11.38 -3.22
CA TYR A 285 16.86 10.51 -2.13
C TYR A 285 16.49 9.10 -2.63
N GLY A 286 15.98 8.99 -3.85
CA GLY A 286 15.80 7.68 -4.52
C GLY A 286 17.13 6.94 -4.68
N PHE A 287 18.21 7.62 -5.11
CA PHE A 287 19.54 7.02 -5.17
C PHE A 287 20.09 6.67 -3.79
N GLY A 288 19.83 7.50 -2.76
CA GLY A 288 20.14 7.17 -1.37
C GLY A 288 19.42 5.89 -0.92
N MET A 289 18.12 5.78 -1.20
CA MET A 289 17.33 4.57 -0.93
C MET A 289 17.93 3.33 -1.62
N PHE A 290 18.26 3.43 -2.92
CA PHE A 290 18.95 2.36 -3.66
C PHE A 290 20.23 1.92 -2.96
N LEU A 291 21.11 2.87 -2.62
CA LEU A 291 22.41 2.56 -2.00
C LEU A 291 22.22 1.81 -0.67
N ILE A 292 21.29 2.26 0.16
CA ILE A 292 21.01 1.62 1.45
C ILE A 292 20.44 0.21 1.26
N ILE A 293 19.52 0.01 0.30
CA ILE A 293 18.95 -1.31 0.00
C ILE A 293 20.06 -2.29 -0.42
N VAL A 294 21.01 -1.85 -1.24
CA VAL A 294 22.12 -2.71 -1.69
C VAL A 294 23.10 -3.01 -0.54
N LEU A 295 23.33 -2.07 0.37
CA LEU A 295 24.23 -2.26 1.50
C LEU A 295 23.60 -3.03 2.66
N PHE A 296 22.27 -3.00 2.79
CA PHE A 296 21.51 -3.57 3.90
C PHE A 296 21.82 -5.05 4.18
N PRO A 297 21.89 -5.97 3.18
CA PRO A 297 22.08 -7.39 3.44
C PRO A 297 23.44 -7.79 4.02
N TRP A 298 24.40 -6.87 4.02
CA TRP A 298 25.77 -7.14 4.51
C TRP A 298 25.95 -6.92 6.02
N THR A 299 24.91 -6.41 6.69
CA THR A 299 24.95 -6.27 8.16
C THR A 299 24.45 -7.56 8.83
N ASN A 300 25.07 -7.88 9.97
CA ASN A 300 24.62 -8.92 10.90
C ASN A 300 24.35 -8.36 12.31
N ILE A 301 24.34 -7.02 12.43
CA ILE A 301 24.15 -6.31 13.71
C ILE A 301 22.75 -5.71 13.71
N THR A 302 21.91 -6.13 14.66
CA THR A 302 20.51 -5.69 14.76
C THR A 302 20.36 -4.17 14.81
N PHE A 303 21.20 -3.49 15.58
CA PHE A 303 21.16 -2.03 15.69
C PHE A 303 21.45 -1.35 14.33
N VAL A 304 22.44 -1.85 13.59
CA VAL A 304 22.76 -1.34 12.24
C VAL A 304 21.62 -1.59 11.27
N ALA A 305 21.01 -2.78 11.32
CA ALA A 305 19.85 -3.10 10.49
C ALA A 305 18.67 -2.15 10.76
N ILE A 306 18.37 -1.85 12.02
CA ILE A 306 17.36 -0.87 12.44
C ILE A 306 17.66 0.51 11.86
N CYS A 307 18.91 1.00 12.03
CA CYS A 307 19.32 2.30 11.49
C CYS A 307 19.19 2.36 9.95
N LEU A 308 19.59 1.30 9.24
CA LEU A 308 19.48 1.23 7.80
C LEU A 308 18.02 1.19 7.32
N LEU A 309 17.13 0.44 7.99
CA LEU A 309 15.71 0.40 7.69
C LEU A 309 15.02 1.74 7.96
N LEU A 310 15.36 2.41 9.04
CA LEU A 310 14.88 3.75 9.34
C LEU A 310 15.36 4.74 8.28
N LEU A 311 16.60 4.65 7.85
CA LEU A 311 17.20 5.53 6.86
C LEU A 311 16.62 5.27 5.45
N VAL A 312 16.42 4.00 5.05
CA VAL A 312 15.76 3.67 3.77
C VAL A 312 14.32 4.19 3.75
N GLY A 313 13.61 4.07 4.88
CA GLY A 313 12.28 4.64 5.03
C GLY A 313 12.30 6.17 4.91
N PHE A 314 13.22 6.85 5.58
CA PHE A 314 13.38 8.30 5.52
C PHE A 314 13.65 8.77 4.08
N MET A 315 14.61 8.16 3.40
CA MET A 315 14.92 8.48 2.01
C MET A 315 13.71 8.25 1.10
N GLY A 316 12.98 7.14 1.31
CA GLY A 316 11.75 6.84 0.59
C GLY A 316 10.64 7.85 0.82
N GLY A 317 10.44 8.30 2.06
CA GLY A 317 9.46 9.33 2.41
C GLY A 317 9.76 10.68 1.72
N VAL A 318 11.02 11.12 1.74
CA VAL A 318 11.44 12.34 1.03
C VAL A 318 11.30 12.18 -0.50
N PHE A 319 11.56 10.98 -1.03
CA PHE A 319 11.43 10.69 -2.45
C PHE A 319 10.00 10.75 -2.96
N ILE A 320 9.04 10.12 -2.24
CA ILE A 320 7.66 9.95 -2.73
C ILE A 320 6.81 11.21 -2.60
N ILE A 321 6.96 12.01 -1.54
CA ILE A 321 6.02 13.10 -1.24
C ILE A 321 5.96 14.17 -2.34
N PRO A 322 7.07 14.71 -2.86
CA PRO A 322 7.00 15.70 -3.93
C PRO A 322 6.38 15.14 -5.22
N MET A 323 6.60 13.86 -5.52
CA MET A 323 6.01 13.20 -6.68
C MET A 323 4.50 13.04 -6.53
N ASN A 324 4.02 12.58 -5.37
CA ASN A 324 2.60 12.50 -5.08
C ASN A 324 1.92 13.85 -5.21
N THR A 325 2.54 14.91 -4.69
CA THR A 325 1.99 16.27 -4.74
C THR A 325 1.84 16.75 -6.19
N VAL A 326 2.90 16.61 -7.00
CA VAL A 326 2.87 16.99 -8.42
C VAL A 326 1.84 16.17 -9.20
N LEU A 327 1.80 14.86 -8.96
CA LEU A 327 0.85 13.98 -9.64
C LEU A 327 -0.59 14.36 -9.32
N GLN A 328 -0.89 14.67 -8.05
CA GLN A 328 -2.23 15.04 -7.62
C GLN A 328 -2.63 16.42 -8.16
N ASP A 329 -1.74 17.40 -8.18
CA ASP A 329 -2.04 18.75 -8.68
C ASP A 329 -2.20 18.76 -10.21
N GLU A 330 -1.22 18.26 -10.96
CA GLU A 330 -1.29 18.21 -12.42
C GLU A 330 -2.37 17.24 -12.91
N GLY A 331 -2.50 16.07 -12.30
CA GLY A 331 -3.51 15.08 -12.64
C GLY A 331 -4.93 15.60 -12.39
N LYS A 332 -5.16 16.34 -11.28
CA LYS A 332 -6.44 17.00 -11.01
C LYS A 332 -6.84 17.94 -12.14
N ARG A 333 -5.88 18.71 -12.66
CA ARG A 333 -6.12 19.66 -13.77
C ARG A 333 -6.41 18.95 -15.08
N MET A 334 -5.78 17.78 -15.33
CA MET A 334 -5.88 17.07 -16.61
C MET A 334 -7.10 16.15 -16.70
N VAL A 335 -7.34 15.33 -15.68
CA VAL A 335 -8.32 14.24 -15.72
C VAL A 335 -9.26 14.22 -14.50
N GLY A 336 -8.98 15.01 -13.49
CA GLY A 336 -9.71 15.04 -12.22
C GLY A 336 -9.06 14.18 -11.13
N SER A 337 -9.26 14.57 -9.84
CA SER A 337 -8.57 13.97 -8.69
C SER A 337 -8.83 12.47 -8.54
N GLY A 338 -10.11 12.05 -8.63
CA GLY A 338 -10.48 10.63 -8.43
C GLY A 338 -9.87 9.72 -9.49
N LYS A 339 -9.86 10.16 -10.76
CA LYS A 339 -9.26 9.41 -11.86
C LYS A 339 -7.74 9.34 -11.74
N THR A 340 -7.10 10.43 -11.32
CA THR A 340 -5.65 10.45 -11.07
C THR A 340 -5.27 9.43 -10.01
N ILE A 341 -5.99 9.38 -8.88
CA ILE A 341 -5.75 8.43 -7.80
C ILE A 341 -5.98 6.98 -8.27
N ALA A 342 -7.02 6.75 -9.08
CA ALA A 342 -7.29 5.41 -9.62
C ALA A 342 -6.16 4.92 -10.54
N ILE A 343 -5.65 5.80 -11.42
CA ILE A 343 -4.53 5.51 -12.31
C ILE A 343 -3.23 5.32 -11.51
N GLN A 344 -2.99 6.14 -10.49
CA GLN A 344 -1.86 6.00 -9.58
C GLN A 344 -1.89 4.63 -8.89
N ASN A 345 -3.00 4.25 -8.26
CA ASN A 345 -3.18 2.96 -7.62
C ASN A 345 -2.97 1.79 -8.61
N PHE A 346 -3.46 1.93 -9.85
CA PHE A 346 -3.24 0.92 -10.89
C PHE A 346 -1.73 0.70 -11.15
N ILE A 347 -0.97 1.76 -11.40
CA ILE A 347 0.47 1.67 -11.68
C ILE A 347 1.25 1.17 -10.47
N GLU A 348 0.96 1.68 -9.29
CA GLU A 348 1.64 1.27 -8.05
C GLU A 348 1.46 -0.22 -7.78
N ASN A 349 0.22 -0.72 -7.86
CA ASN A 349 -0.06 -2.13 -7.62
C ASN A 349 0.43 -3.04 -8.76
N LEU A 350 0.41 -2.58 -10.01
CA LEU A 350 1.01 -3.29 -11.13
C LEU A 350 2.52 -3.49 -10.89
N LEU A 351 3.23 -2.43 -10.52
CA LEU A 351 4.66 -2.51 -10.26
C LEU A 351 4.97 -3.31 -9.00
N MET A 352 4.14 -3.22 -7.94
CA MET A 352 4.26 -4.10 -6.76
C MET A 352 4.08 -5.58 -7.13
N ALA A 353 3.12 -5.92 -7.97
CA ALA A 353 2.92 -7.28 -8.45
C ALA A 353 4.12 -7.78 -9.28
N VAL A 354 4.61 -6.94 -10.21
CA VAL A 354 5.79 -7.27 -11.04
C VAL A 354 7.03 -7.43 -10.17
N GLY A 355 7.31 -6.51 -9.25
CA GLY A 355 8.45 -6.58 -8.34
C GLY A 355 8.40 -7.83 -7.44
N SER A 356 7.24 -8.14 -6.88
CA SER A 356 7.03 -9.35 -6.07
C SER A 356 7.21 -10.63 -6.90
N GLY A 357 6.76 -10.62 -8.17
CA GLY A 357 6.98 -11.73 -9.08
C GLY A 357 8.47 -11.95 -9.42
N ILE A 358 9.20 -10.87 -9.69
CA ILE A 358 10.65 -10.90 -9.92
C ILE A 358 11.37 -11.43 -8.67
N TYR A 359 11.03 -10.91 -7.48
CA TYR A 359 11.60 -11.38 -6.22
C TYR A 359 11.34 -12.89 -6.02
N TYR A 360 10.10 -13.34 -6.23
CA TYR A 360 9.75 -14.75 -6.15
C TYR A 360 10.57 -15.60 -7.10
N LEU A 361 10.69 -15.21 -8.37
CA LEU A 361 11.47 -15.96 -9.38
C LEU A 361 12.95 -16.04 -9.01
N ILE A 362 13.55 -14.93 -8.58
CA ILE A 362 14.95 -14.86 -8.16
C ILE A 362 15.21 -15.83 -6.99
N THR A 363 14.33 -15.84 -6.00
CA THR A 363 14.46 -16.73 -4.84
C THR A 363 14.13 -18.19 -5.20
N TYR A 364 13.18 -18.43 -6.12
CA TYR A 364 12.82 -19.77 -6.59
C TYR A 364 13.97 -20.46 -7.34
N ILE A 365 14.76 -19.73 -8.14
CA ILE A 365 15.94 -20.26 -8.82
C ILE A 365 17.16 -20.44 -7.90
N GLY A 366 17.00 -20.24 -6.59
CA GLY A 366 18.02 -20.53 -5.57
C GLY A 366 18.94 -19.36 -5.22
N ILE A 367 18.68 -18.14 -5.70
CA ILE A 367 19.44 -16.96 -5.26
C ILE A 367 19.05 -16.66 -3.80
N SER A 368 20.06 -16.40 -2.98
CA SER A 368 19.87 -16.09 -1.56
C SER A 368 18.97 -14.85 -1.34
N ILE A 369 18.29 -14.77 -0.19
CA ILE A 369 17.45 -13.61 0.16
C ILE A 369 18.27 -12.33 0.11
N SER A 370 19.51 -12.35 0.59
CA SER A 370 20.44 -11.20 0.49
C SER A 370 20.69 -10.79 -0.97
N GLY A 371 20.93 -11.77 -1.87
CA GLY A 371 21.06 -11.53 -3.30
C GLY A 371 19.78 -10.97 -3.93
N ALA A 372 18.62 -11.44 -3.51
CA ALA A 372 17.33 -10.93 -3.98
C ALA A 372 17.06 -9.48 -3.53
N ILE A 373 17.48 -9.09 -2.31
CA ILE A 373 17.42 -7.70 -1.83
C ILE A 373 18.33 -6.81 -2.70
N VAL A 374 19.55 -7.25 -3.02
CA VAL A 374 20.43 -6.52 -3.93
C VAL A 374 19.81 -6.40 -5.32
N GLY A 375 19.24 -7.49 -5.85
CA GLY A 375 18.52 -7.51 -7.12
C GLY A 375 17.36 -6.50 -7.14
N GLN A 376 16.61 -6.39 -6.05
CA GLN A 376 15.56 -5.36 -5.88
C GLN A 376 16.15 -3.94 -5.92
N GLY A 377 17.28 -3.71 -5.26
CA GLY A 377 18.00 -2.44 -5.35
C GLY A 377 18.39 -2.10 -6.78
N LEU A 378 18.92 -3.06 -7.53
CA LEU A 378 19.29 -2.87 -8.96
C LEU A 378 18.06 -2.60 -9.84
N LEU A 379 16.93 -3.22 -9.55
CA LEU A 379 15.67 -2.93 -10.24
C LEU A 379 15.22 -1.48 -9.97
N LEU A 380 15.30 -1.02 -8.72
CA LEU A 380 15.07 0.39 -8.36
C LEU A 380 16.03 1.31 -9.11
N LEU A 381 17.31 0.97 -9.18
CA LEU A 381 18.29 1.75 -9.94
C LEU A 381 17.88 1.90 -11.41
N GLY A 382 17.39 0.84 -12.06
CA GLY A 382 16.88 0.90 -13.42
C GLY A 382 15.78 1.94 -13.59
N PHE A 383 14.81 1.98 -12.68
CA PHE A 383 13.76 3.02 -12.66
C PHE A 383 14.33 4.42 -12.43
N LEU A 384 15.26 4.57 -11.49
CA LEU A 384 15.88 5.88 -11.20
C LEU A 384 16.67 6.41 -12.41
N LEU A 385 17.42 5.57 -13.10
CA LEU A 385 18.14 5.95 -14.32
C LEU A 385 17.18 6.35 -15.45
N TYR A 386 16.06 5.65 -15.58
CA TYR A 386 14.99 6.03 -16.50
C TYR A 386 14.41 7.41 -16.16
N LEU A 387 14.14 7.67 -14.88
CA LEU A 387 13.65 8.97 -14.40
C LEU A 387 14.66 10.10 -14.60
N VAL A 388 15.98 9.86 -14.50
CA VAL A 388 17.01 10.85 -14.85
C VAL A 388 16.89 11.28 -16.31
N LYS A 389 16.58 10.36 -17.23
CA LYS A 389 16.32 10.70 -18.63
C LYS A 389 15.07 11.58 -18.77
N TYR A 390 13.99 11.30 -18.03
CA TYR A 390 12.77 12.11 -18.03
C TYR A 390 13.00 13.52 -17.43
N ARG A 391 13.79 13.63 -16.35
CA ARG A 391 14.14 14.90 -15.74
C ARG A 391 14.68 15.91 -16.77
N ARG A 392 15.50 15.46 -17.74
CA ARG A 392 16.04 16.32 -18.80
C ARG A 392 14.97 16.93 -19.70
N ARG A 393 13.76 16.33 -19.77
CA ARG A 393 12.63 16.86 -20.54
C ARG A 393 11.80 17.86 -19.75
N ILE A 394 11.83 17.79 -18.42
CA ILE A 394 11.09 18.68 -17.51
C ILE A 394 11.85 19.98 -17.26
N VAL A 395 13.18 19.93 -17.23
CA VAL A 395 14.06 21.07 -16.90
C VAL A 395 14.40 21.92 -18.15
N ARG A 396 14.09 21.42 -19.33
CA ARG A 396 14.14 22.19 -20.61
C ARG A 396 12.85 22.95 -20.86
#